data_b87dedb0a9ae0bd4e44d022989367ed3
#
_entry.id   b87dedb0a9ae0bd4e44d022989367ed3
#
_cell.length_a   1.000
_cell.length_b   1.000
_cell.length_c   1.000
_cell.angle_alpha   90.00
_cell.angle_beta   90.00
_cell.angle_gamma   90.00
#
_symmetry.space_group_name_H-M   'P 1'
#
loop_
_entity.id
_entity.type
_entity.pdbx_description
1 polymer ?
#
loop_
_entity_poly.entity_id
_entity_poly.type
_entity_poly.pdbx_seq_one_letter_code
_entity_poly.pdbx_strand_id
1 'polypeptide(L)' 'MKTLKDVAIGHSAKVVKLHSEGAIKRRIMDMGITKGVIIKVTKVAPLGDPIELTVRGYELTLRKADAALIEVE' A
#
# COMPACT_ATOMS: atom_id res chain seq x y z
N MET A 1 4.78 -14.41 -3.18
CA MET A 1 3.71 -13.43 -2.93
C MET A 1 4.22 -12.02 -3.24
N LYS A 2 3.47 -11.28 -4.02
CA LYS A 2 3.81 -9.90 -4.33
C LYS A 2 3.12 -8.97 -3.34
N THR A 3 3.86 -8.05 -2.76
CA THR A 3 3.29 -7.07 -1.83
C THR A 3 3.44 -5.66 -2.39
N LEU A 4 2.80 -4.71 -1.73
CA LEU A 4 2.83 -3.32 -2.18
C LEU A 4 4.26 -2.76 -2.20
N LYS A 5 5.13 -3.23 -1.31
CA LYS A 5 6.52 -2.77 -1.31
C LYS A 5 7.30 -3.22 -2.55
N ASP A 6 6.79 -4.22 -3.28
CA ASP A 6 7.41 -4.73 -4.50
C ASP A 6 6.97 -3.98 -5.75
N VAL A 7 6.02 -3.06 -5.61
CA VAL A 7 5.50 -2.29 -6.75
C VAL A 7 6.43 -1.12 -7.04
N ALA A 8 6.88 -1.03 -8.29
CA ALA A 8 7.79 0.03 -8.71
C ALA A 8 7.09 1.39 -8.79
N ILE A 9 7.86 2.46 -8.62
CA ILE A 9 7.36 3.84 -8.77
C ILE A 9 6.70 4.00 -10.13
N GLY A 10 5.52 4.62 -10.15
CA GLY A 10 4.76 4.84 -11.37
C GLY A 10 3.85 3.68 -11.77
N HIS A 11 3.95 2.56 -11.07
CA HIS A 11 3.13 1.39 -11.36
C HIS A 11 1.96 1.28 -10.40
N SER A 12 0.92 0.58 -10.83
CA SER A 12 -0.28 0.34 -10.03
C SER A 12 -0.43 -1.16 -9.78
N ALA A 13 -1.15 -1.49 -8.72
CA ALA A 13 -1.47 -2.87 -8.40
C ALA A 13 -2.80 -2.93 -7.66
N LYS A 14 -3.46 -4.08 -7.76
CA LYS A 14 -4.75 -4.30 -7.11
C LYS A 14 -4.55 -5.05 -5.82
N VAL A 15 -5.17 -4.58 -4.75
CA VAL A 15 -5.10 -5.24 -3.45
C VAL A 15 -5.85 -6.56 -3.47
N VAL A 16 -5.17 -7.62 -3.08
CA VAL A 16 -5.73 -8.97 -3.01
C VAL A 16 -6.08 -9.33 -1.57
N LYS A 17 -5.19 -9.01 -0.64
CA LYS A 17 -5.38 -9.38 0.76
C LYS A 17 -4.52 -8.52 1.69
N LEU A 18 -5.04 -8.26 2.89
CA LEU A 18 -4.28 -7.61 3.95
C LEU A 18 -3.81 -8.69 4.92
N HIS A 19 -2.50 -8.82 5.08
CA HIS A 19 -1.90 -9.84 5.95
C HIS A 19 -1.60 -9.31 7.35
N SER A 20 -2.50 -8.51 7.88
CA SER A 20 -2.38 -7.96 9.21
C SER A 20 -3.71 -8.13 9.93
N GLU A 21 -3.69 -7.96 11.24
CA GLU A 21 -4.87 -8.11 12.08
C GLU A 21 -4.95 -6.98 13.09
N GLY A 22 -6.11 -6.86 13.74
CA GLY A 22 -6.32 -5.91 14.82
C GLY A 22 -6.20 -4.46 14.38
N ALA A 23 -5.54 -3.65 15.22
CA ALA A 23 -5.46 -2.21 15.00
C ALA A 23 -4.73 -1.81 13.72
N ILE A 24 -3.71 -2.58 13.34
CA ILE A 24 -2.94 -2.30 12.12
C ILE A 24 -3.82 -2.47 10.89
N LYS A 25 -4.55 -3.57 10.81
CA LYS A 25 -5.47 -3.83 9.71
C LYS A 25 -6.55 -2.75 9.62
N ARG A 26 -7.12 -2.39 10.77
CA ARG A 26 -8.16 -1.35 10.83
C ARG A 26 -7.62 -0.02 10.33
N ARG A 27 -6.41 0.34 10.76
CA ARG A 27 -5.78 1.60 10.31
C ARG A 27 -5.58 1.63 8.81
N ILE A 28 -5.09 0.53 8.24
CA ILE A 28 -4.88 0.41 6.80
C ILE A 28 -6.22 0.52 6.06
N MET A 29 -7.24 -0.14 6.54
CA MET A 29 -8.58 -0.08 5.94
C MET A 29 -9.19 1.31 6.05
N ASP A 30 -8.97 2.00 7.16
CA ASP A 30 -9.48 3.36 7.37
C ASP A 30 -8.84 4.35 6.39
N MET A 31 -7.65 4.04 5.88
CA MET A 31 -6.99 4.85 4.86
C MET A 31 -7.57 4.60 3.45
N GLY A 32 -8.53 3.70 3.33
CA GLY A 32 -9.14 3.35 2.04
C GLY A 32 -8.47 2.19 1.34
N ILE A 33 -7.52 1.53 1.98
CA ILE A 33 -6.81 0.38 1.40
C ILE A 33 -7.56 -0.88 1.77
N THR A 34 -8.42 -1.32 0.86
CA THR A 34 -9.25 -2.49 1.05
C THR A 34 -9.11 -3.44 -0.14
N LYS A 35 -9.55 -4.68 0.03
CA LYS A 35 -9.49 -5.69 -1.04
C LYS A 35 -10.16 -5.16 -2.31
N GLY A 36 -9.50 -5.31 -3.45
CA GLY A 36 -10.03 -4.92 -4.76
C GLY A 36 -9.67 -3.50 -5.18
N VAL A 37 -9.10 -2.71 -4.29
CA VAL A 37 -8.72 -1.33 -4.59
C VAL A 37 -7.44 -1.30 -5.42
N ILE A 38 -7.35 -0.34 -6.34
CA ILE A 38 -6.14 -0.11 -7.14
C ILE A 38 -5.30 0.96 -6.43
N ILE A 39 -4.04 0.65 -6.22
CA ILE A 39 -3.08 1.55 -5.59
C ILE A 39 -1.96 1.86 -6.58
N LYS A 40 -1.63 3.13 -6.73
CA LYS A 40 -0.49 3.55 -7.54
C LYS A 40 0.63 4.02 -6.61
N VAL A 41 1.83 3.49 -6.79
CA VAL A 41 3.00 3.97 -6.06
C VAL A 41 3.55 5.17 -6.81
N THR A 42 3.51 6.34 -6.21
CA THR A 42 3.89 7.58 -6.86
C THR A 42 5.32 8.02 -6.54
N LYS A 43 5.78 7.68 -5.34
CA LYS A 43 7.09 8.14 -4.89
C LYS A 43 7.59 7.30 -3.73
N VAL A 44 8.90 7.22 -3.57
CA VAL A 44 9.53 6.54 -2.43
C VAL A 44 10.60 7.48 -1.89
N ALA A 45 10.64 7.65 -0.58
CA ALA A 45 11.66 8.49 0.05
C ALA A 45 13.06 7.95 -0.26
N PRO A 46 14.11 8.80 -0.21
CA PRO A 46 15.46 8.41 -0.62
C PRO A 46 16.01 7.14 0.04
N LEU A 47 15.59 6.84 1.26
CA LEU A 47 16.03 5.64 1.98
C LEU A 47 15.07 4.47 1.81
N GLY A 48 14.10 4.59 0.89
CA GLY A 48 13.12 3.54 0.63
C GLY A 48 11.90 3.57 1.54
N ASP A 49 11.80 4.52 2.45
CA ASP A 49 10.72 4.61 3.44
C ASP A 49 10.56 6.06 3.90
N PRO A 50 9.35 6.62 3.91
CA PRO A 50 8.07 6.00 3.58
C PRO A 50 7.79 5.93 2.07
N ILE A 51 6.70 5.24 1.73
CA ILE A 51 6.21 5.11 0.36
C ILE A 51 5.00 6.01 0.19
N GLU A 52 4.97 6.79 -0.89
CA GLU A 52 3.82 7.63 -1.21
C GLU A 52 2.95 6.96 -2.26
N LEU A 53 1.65 6.95 -2.01
CA LEU A 53 0.67 6.23 -2.80
C LEU A 53 -0.48 7.13 -3.20
N THR A 54 -1.18 6.74 -4.27
CA THR A 54 -2.49 7.32 -4.61
C THR A 54 -3.52 6.20 -4.56
N VAL A 55 -4.58 6.41 -3.79
CA VAL A 55 -5.69 5.49 -3.62
C VAL A 55 -6.98 6.28 -3.78
N ARG A 56 -7.82 5.89 -4.74
CA ARG A 56 -9.13 6.54 -4.97
C ARG A 56 -9.03 8.06 -5.12
N GLY A 57 -7.95 8.55 -5.71
CA GLY A 57 -7.74 9.98 -5.91
C GLY A 57 -7.14 10.70 -4.71
N TYR A 58 -6.84 9.99 -3.62
CA TYR A 58 -6.20 10.57 -2.44
C TYR A 58 -4.73 10.17 -2.38
N GLU A 59 -3.89 11.08 -1.95
CA GLU A 59 -2.49 10.80 -1.72
C GLU A 59 -2.29 10.38 -0.28
N LEU A 60 -1.58 9.29 -0.09
CA LEU A 60 -1.30 8.72 1.22
C LEU A 60 0.18 8.42 1.36
N THR A 61 0.64 8.37 2.60
CA THR A 61 1.99 7.96 2.92
C THR A 61 1.91 6.72 3.80
N LEU A 62 2.68 5.68 3.46
CA LEU A 62 2.63 4.40 4.14
C LEU A 62 4.05 3.94 4.44
N ARG A 63 4.27 3.41 5.65
CA ARG A 63 5.58 2.86 5.99
C ARG A 63 5.82 1.58 5.20
N LYS A 64 7.07 1.34 4.84
CA LYS A 64 7.47 0.15 4.11
C LYS A 64 7.04 -1.14 4.83
N ALA A 65 7.13 -1.15 6.16
CA ALA A 65 6.71 -2.29 6.96
C ALA A 65 5.23 -2.60 6.79
N ASP A 66 4.39 -1.56 6.68
CA ASP A 66 2.96 -1.74 6.46
C ASP A 66 2.68 -2.18 5.01
N ALA A 67 3.44 -1.64 4.06
CA ALA A 67 3.30 -2.04 2.65
C ALA A 67 3.59 -3.52 2.46
N ALA A 68 4.50 -4.08 3.23
CA ALA A 68 4.84 -5.51 3.17
C ALA A 68 3.68 -6.42 3.60
N LEU A 69 2.69 -5.87 4.29
CA LEU A 69 1.52 -6.61 4.76
C LEU A 69 0.35 -6.57 3.77
N ILE A 70 0.51 -5.84 2.67
CA ILE A 70 -0.56 -5.68 1.68
C ILE A 70 -0.20 -6.49 0.44
N GLU A 71 -0.89 -7.60 0.26
CA GLU A 71 -0.70 -8.45 -0.92
C GLU A 71 -1.40 -7.83 -2.13
N VAL A 72 -0.71 -7.80 -3.26
CA VAL A 72 -1.23 -7.22 -4.51
C VAL A 72 -1.01 -8.18 -5.68
N GLU A 73 -1.72 -7.90 -6.76
CA GLU A 73 -1.53 -8.62 -8.02
C GLU A 73 -1.29 -7.65 -9.17
#